data_d3e369b86aac457da595708740f3d495
#
_entry.id   d3e369b86aac457da595708740f3d495
#
_cell.length_a   1.000
_cell.length_b   1.000
_cell.length_c   1.000
_cell.angle_alpha   90.00
_cell.angle_beta   90.00
_cell.angle_gamma   90.00
#
_symmetry.space_group_name_H-M   'P 1'
#
loop_
_entity.id
_entity.type
_entity.pdbx_description
1 polymer ?
#
loop_
_entity_poly.entity_id
_entity_poly.type
_entity_poly.pdbx_seq_one_letter_code
_entity_poly.pdbx_strand_id
1 'polypeptide(L)'
;MRGQGLINELKAMAIFAEVIDKGSFRAAAKELSLSPSVVSYHISQLEKRVGAALIYRSTRHLSMTSEGQLFYQSVTQMMQAAKQGIQQIGGKNTEPVGQLNISLPSFLSQSSMIAKVANFAKKYPKVILNLTFTDNRENIIEKGIDLALRAGPLEDSNLKSKSLGNIKRTLVCSPEFYKLHKKPIVIEDVTSWYWIKLKQLSNIRTFCAPDKSTLDITFNHQVTVNSVDAMSQICQQGVGLATLAEYQAKDLIANGKLIHVLPQWQVEPIPLYSVWAPNVAQSSLTKRLLACLD
;
A
#
# COMPACT_ATOMS: atom_id res chain seq x y z
N MET A 1 -41.93 14.59 -6.12
CA MET A 1 -41.89 13.35 -5.31
C MET A 1 -40.53 12.60 -5.31
N ARG A 2 -39.55 12.94 -6.15
CA ARG A 2 -38.22 12.26 -6.20
C ARG A 2 -37.25 12.62 -5.05
N GLY A 3 -37.36 13.80 -4.46
CA GLY A 3 -36.38 14.26 -3.44
C GLY A 3 -36.52 13.66 -2.05
N GLN A 4 -37.74 13.46 -1.56
CA GLN A 4 -37.98 13.00 -0.20
C GLN A 4 -37.62 11.50 -0.01
N GLY A 5 -37.78 10.71 -1.07
CA GLY A 5 -37.33 9.31 -1.09
C GLY A 5 -35.80 9.19 -0.94
N LEU A 6 -35.05 9.99 -1.70
CA LEU A 6 -33.59 9.99 -1.68
C LEU A 6 -33.02 10.44 -0.32
N ILE A 7 -33.63 11.47 0.31
CA ILE A 7 -33.18 11.94 1.63
C ILE A 7 -33.31 10.84 2.69
N ASN A 8 -34.44 10.10 2.66
CA ASN A 8 -34.64 9.00 3.60
C ASN A 8 -33.65 7.85 3.37
N GLU A 9 -33.27 7.60 2.11
CA GLU A 9 -32.25 6.62 1.76
C GLU A 9 -30.87 7.04 2.28
N LEU A 10 -30.46 8.28 2.04
CA LEU A 10 -29.19 8.79 2.53
C LEU A 10 -29.09 8.68 4.07
N LYS A 11 -30.19 8.97 4.77
CA LYS A 11 -30.27 8.78 6.20
C LYS A 11 -30.13 7.30 6.61
N ALA A 12 -30.83 6.40 5.92
CA ALA A 12 -30.74 4.97 6.19
C ALA A 12 -29.33 4.40 5.89
N MET A 13 -28.69 4.86 4.83
CA MET A 13 -27.30 4.52 4.49
C MET A 13 -26.33 4.98 5.58
N ALA A 14 -26.45 6.21 6.07
CA ALA A 14 -25.63 6.73 7.16
C ALA A 14 -25.84 5.91 8.46
N ILE A 15 -27.08 5.55 8.77
CA ILE A 15 -27.41 4.69 9.93
C ILE A 15 -26.79 3.29 9.74
N PHE A 16 -26.83 2.73 8.53
CA PHE A 16 -26.21 1.44 8.22
C PHE A 16 -24.71 1.46 8.48
N ALA A 17 -24.01 2.47 7.96
CA ALA A 17 -22.57 2.61 8.19
C ALA A 17 -22.24 2.67 9.68
N GLU A 18 -23.00 3.48 10.45
CA GLU A 18 -22.79 3.62 11.89
C GLU A 18 -23.04 2.30 12.66
N VAL A 19 -24.04 1.50 12.25
CA VAL A 19 -24.30 0.18 12.84
C VAL A 19 -23.12 -0.77 12.63
N ILE A 20 -22.52 -0.75 11.45
CA ILE A 20 -21.33 -1.55 11.14
C ILE A 20 -20.11 -1.07 11.93
N ASP A 21 -19.84 0.23 11.94
CA ASP A 21 -18.69 0.83 12.63
C ASP A 21 -18.74 0.60 14.15
N LYS A 22 -19.92 0.69 14.77
CA LYS A 22 -20.11 0.46 16.20
C LYS A 22 -20.30 -1.02 16.58
N GLY A 23 -20.45 -1.91 15.60
CA GLY A 23 -20.62 -3.33 15.83
C GLY A 23 -21.93 -3.74 16.54
N SER A 24 -22.86 -2.80 16.77
CA SER A 24 -24.18 -3.11 17.35
C SER A 24 -25.22 -2.03 17.09
N PHE A 25 -26.48 -2.46 16.93
CA PHE A 25 -27.64 -1.56 16.80
C PHE A 25 -27.80 -0.62 18.00
N ARG A 26 -27.51 -1.10 19.22
CA ARG A 26 -27.65 -0.32 20.45
C ARG A 26 -26.57 0.76 20.56
N ALA A 27 -25.33 0.44 20.20
CA ALA A 27 -24.23 1.40 20.21
C ALA A 27 -24.43 2.49 19.15
N ALA A 28 -24.83 2.12 17.93
CA ALA A 28 -25.17 3.06 16.87
C ALA A 28 -26.36 3.96 17.25
N ALA A 29 -27.40 3.41 17.84
CA ALA A 29 -28.55 4.17 18.32
C ALA A 29 -28.17 5.24 19.34
N LYS A 30 -27.28 4.90 20.28
CA LYS A 30 -26.75 5.86 21.28
C LYS A 30 -25.96 6.98 20.60
N GLU A 31 -25.07 6.64 19.67
CA GLU A 31 -24.25 7.62 18.94
C GLU A 31 -25.11 8.59 18.12
N LEU A 32 -26.11 8.05 17.43
CA LEU A 32 -27.00 8.83 16.58
C LEU A 32 -28.14 9.55 17.34
N SER A 33 -28.22 9.40 18.66
CA SER A 33 -29.31 9.91 19.48
C SER A 33 -30.69 9.43 19.00
N LEU A 34 -30.76 8.16 18.58
CA LEU A 34 -31.97 7.47 18.11
C LEU A 34 -32.34 6.33 19.07
N SER A 35 -33.57 5.82 18.96
CA SER A 35 -33.91 4.56 19.62
C SER A 35 -33.44 3.34 18.81
N PRO A 36 -33.10 2.20 19.42
CA PRO A 36 -32.73 0.98 18.70
C PRO A 36 -33.79 0.49 17.73
N SER A 37 -35.08 0.70 18.03
CA SER A 37 -36.20 0.38 17.14
C SER A 37 -36.19 1.26 15.86
N VAL A 38 -35.86 2.55 15.97
CA VAL A 38 -35.74 3.45 14.83
C VAL A 38 -34.56 3.04 13.94
N VAL A 39 -33.42 2.70 14.53
CA VAL A 39 -32.24 2.20 13.80
C VAL A 39 -32.60 0.91 13.05
N SER A 40 -33.24 -0.06 13.73
CA SER A 40 -33.68 -1.32 13.12
C SER A 40 -34.67 -1.11 11.99
N TYR A 41 -35.61 -0.17 12.15
CA TYR A 41 -36.59 0.20 11.13
C TYR A 41 -35.89 0.73 9.86
N HIS A 42 -34.94 1.67 10.00
CA HIS A 42 -34.22 2.24 8.86
C HIS A 42 -33.40 1.19 8.11
N ILE A 43 -32.75 0.28 8.83
CA ILE A 43 -31.99 -0.82 8.20
C ILE A 43 -32.95 -1.73 7.42
N SER A 44 -34.07 -2.14 8.03
CA SER A 44 -35.04 -3.02 7.37
C SER A 44 -35.67 -2.38 6.12
N GLN A 45 -35.94 -1.07 6.15
CA GLN A 45 -36.43 -0.35 4.96
C GLN A 45 -35.36 -0.26 3.88
N LEU A 46 -34.10 -0.07 4.26
CA LEU A 46 -32.97 -0.05 3.35
C LEU A 46 -32.80 -1.41 2.65
N GLU A 47 -32.76 -2.51 3.40
CA GLU A 47 -32.68 -3.88 2.89
C GLU A 47 -33.83 -4.22 1.94
N LYS A 48 -35.06 -3.85 2.31
CA LYS A 48 -36.24 -4.03 1.47
C LYS A 48 -36.12 -3.28 0.14
N ARG A 49 -35.52 -2.09 0.15
CA ARG A 49 -35.40 -1.25 -1.04
C ARG A 49 -34.25 -1.69 -1.96
N VAL A 50 -33.14 -2.13 -1.36
CA VAL A 50 -32.00 -2.69 -2.11
C VAL A 50 -32.33 -4.10 -2.63
N GLY A 51 -33.31 -4.77 -2.03
CA GLY A 51 -33.72 -6.12 -2.42
C GLY A 51 -32.79 -7.21 -1.90
N ALA A 52 -31.91 -6.88 -0.94
CA ALA A 52 -30.96 -7.81 -0.36
C ALA A 52 -30.79 -7.56 1.13
N ALA A 53 -30.52 -8.62 1.91
CA ALA A 53 -30.08 -8.49 3.29
C ALA A 53 -28.65 -7.95 3.29
N LEU A 54 -28.39 -6.92 4.10
CA LEU A 54 -27.08 -6.30 4.25
C LEU A 54 -26.37 -6.78 5.53
N ILE A 55 -27.15 -7.25 6.51
CA ILE A 55 -26.65 -7.65 7.83
C ILE A 55 -27.22 -9.01 8.20
N TYR A 56 -26.37 -9.92 8.64
CA TYR A 56 -26.80 -11.12 9.33
C TYR A 56 -27.21 -10.76 10.76
N ARG A 57 -28.46 -11.00 11.11
CA ARG A 57 -29.02 -10.73 12.45
C ARG A 57 -28.87 -11.98 13.31
N SER A 58 -27.87 -12.04 14.17
CA SER A 58 -27.83 -13.00 15.25
C SER A 58 -27.87 -12.27 16.60
N THR A 59 -28.38 -12.93 17.64
CA THR A 59 -28.49 -12.34 18.99
C THR A 59 -27.11 -12.09 19.64
N ARG A 60 -26.03 -12.64 19.08
CA ARG A 60 -24.71 -12.60 19.70
C ARG A 60 -23.62 -11.85 18.83
N HIS A 61 -23.80 -11.81 17.52
CA HIS A 61 -22.83 -11.17 16.62
C HIS A 61 -23.54 -10.47 15.49
N LEU A 62 -23.02 -9.30 15.13
CA LEU A 62 -23.41 -8.53 13.96
C LEU A 62 -22.32 -8.74 12.90
N SER A 63 -22.71 -9.24 11.73
CA SER A 63 -21.81 -9.38 10.58
C SER A 63 -22.50 -8.95 9.30
N MET A 64 -21.73 -8.46 8.34
CA MET A 64 -22.24 -8.09 7.02
C MET A 64 -22.42 -9.32 6.14
N THR A 65 -23.40 -9.25 5.22
CA THR A 65 -23.49 -10.13 4.06
C THR A 65 -22.45 -9.72 3.00
N SER A 66 -22.26 -10.51 1.95
CA SER A 66 -21.43 -10.12 0.80
C SER A 66 -21.94 -8.84 0.15
N GLU A 67 -23.26 -8.73 -0.03
CA GLU A 67 -23.93 -7.54 -0.55
C GLU A 67 -23.78 -6.36 0.41
N GLY A 68 -23.87 -6.61 1.73
CA GLY A 68 -23.64 -5.63 2.77
C GLY A 68 -22.23 -5.05 2.72
N GLN A 69 -21.21 -5.89 2.47
CA GLN A 69 -19.83 -5.46 2.40
C GLN A 69 -19.57 -4.56 1.18
N LEU A 70 -20.09 -4.92 0.02
CA LEU A 70 -20.01 -4.09 -1.19
C LEU A 70 -20.74 -2.76 -1.01
N PHE A 71 -21.93 -2.81 -0.43
CA PHE A 71 -22.75 -1.64 -0.19
C PHE A 71 -22.11 -0.70 0.85
N TYR A 72 -21.53 -1.23 1.92
CA TYR A 72 -20.82 -0.47 2.95
C TYR A 72 -19.65 0.35 2.36
N GLN A 73 -18.88 -0.22 1.44
CA GLN A 73 -17.80 0.51 0.75
C GLN A 73 -18.35 1.75 0.02
N SER A 74 -19.44 1.60 -0.72
CA SER A 74 -20.08 2.70 -1.44
C SER A 74 -20.65 3.75 -0.50
N VAL A 75 -21.28 3.33 0.58
CA VAL A 75 -21.84 4.22 1.61
C VAL A 75 -20.73 5.01 2.32
N THR A 76 -19.64 4.37 2.66
CA THR A 76 -18.49 5.03 3.30
C THR A 76 -17.88 6.09 2.38
N GLN A 77 -17.73 5.81 1.09
CA GLN A 77 -17.25 6.80 0.11
C GLN A 77 -18.21 8.00 0.01
N MET A 78 -19.51 7.77 -0.04
CA MET A 78 -20.52 8.82 -0.05
C MET A 78 -20.43 9.71 1.19
N MET A 79 -20.35 9.11 2.37
CA MET A 79 -20.24 9.83 3.65
C MET A 79 -18.94 10.65 3.71
N GLN A 80 -17.85 10.11 3.20
CA GLN A 80 -16.58 10.81 3.12
C GLN A 80 -16.65 12.00 2.16
N ALA A 81 -17.28 11.86 1.00
CA ALA A 81 -17.51 12.94 0.05
C ALA A 81 -18.39 14.04 0.65
N ALA A 82 -19.46 13.69 1.37
CA ALA A 82 -20.31 14.64 2.05
C ALA A 82 -19.56 15.41 3.14
N LYS A 83 -18.77 14.74 3.99
CA LYS A 83 -17.91 15.38 5.00
C LYS A 83 -16.90 16.33 4.35
N GLN A 84 -16.26 15.92 3.27
CA GLN A 84 -15.32 16.76 2.52
C GLN A 84 -16.01 18.01 1.95
N GLY A 85 -17.21 17.87 1.38
CA GLY A 85 -17.99 19.00 0.87
C GLY A 85 -18.34 20.00 1.96
N ILE A 86 -18.79 19.54 3.11
CA ILE A 86 -19.10 20.39 4.28
C ILE A 86 -17.82 21.11 4.76
N GLN A 87 -16.69 20.41 4.84
CA GLN A 87 -15.41 20.99 5.25
C GLN A 87 -14.88 22.04 4.26
N GLN A 88 -15.13 21.86 2.97
CA GLN A 88 -14.75 22.84 1.93
C GLN A 88 -15.54 24.15 2.03
N ILE A 89 -16.81 24.10 2.43
CA ILE A 89 -17.67 25.28 2.59
C ILE A 89 -17.41 25.98 3.93
N GLY A 90 -16.98 25.22 4.95
CA GLY A 90 -16.88 25.65 6.35
C GLY A 90 -15.65 26.47 6.74
N GLY A 91 -14.74 26.84 5.83
CA GLY A 91 -13.71 27.79 6.19
C GLY A 91 -12.28 27.55 5.74
N LYS A 92 -11.65 28.62 5.42
CA LYS A 92 -10.31 28.79 4.87
C LYS A 92 -9.14 28.28 5.73
N ASN A 93 -9.36 27.68 6.93
CA ASN A 93 -8.27 27.33 7.86
C ASN A 93 -8.58 26.18 8.84
N THR A 94 -9.42 25.23 8.50
CA THR A 94 -9.56 24.05 9.37
C THR A 94 -8.40 23.09 9.14
N GLU A 95 -7.67 22.80 10.22
CA GLU A 95 -6.62 21.78 10.24
C GLU A 95 -7.19 20.45 9.72
N PRO A 96 -6.53 19.79 8.76
CA PRO A 96 -7.03 18.56 8.18
C PRO A 96 -7.25 17.48 9.25
N VAL A 97 -8.40 16.81 9.19
CA VAL A 97 -8.79 15.71 10.08
C VAL A 97 -9.23 14.55 9.23
N GLY A 98 -8.92 13.33 9.63
CA GLY A 98 -9.37 12.12 8.93
C GLY A 98 -8.37 10.99 9.05
N GLN A 99 -8.51 10.00 8.16
CA GLN A 99 -7.69 8.80 8.14
C GLN A 99 -7.15 8.58 6.72
N LEU A 100 -5.92 8.10 6.61
CA LEU A 100 -5.31 7.64 5.37
C LEU A 100 -4.77 6.22 5.54
N ASN A 101 -5.19 5.32 4.67
CA ASN A 101 -4.67 3.97 4.54
C ASN A 101 -3.63 3.96 3.43
N ILE A 102 -2.38 3.68 3.77
CA ILE A 102 -1.24 3.77 2.86
C ILE A 102 -0.57 2.40 2.78
N SER A 103 -0.38 1.89 1.56
CA SER A 103 0.38 0.66 1.32
C SER A 103 1.75 1.00 0.73
N LEU A 104 2.80 0.43 1.31
CA LEU A 104 4.19 0.67 0.90
C LEU A 104 4.93 -0.66 0.75
N PRO A 105 5.86 -0.79 -0.22
CA PRO A 105 6.82 -1.89 -0.22
C PRO A 105 7.61 -1.94 1.09
N SER A 106 7.87 -3.15 1.62
CA SER A 106 8.53 -3.34 2.91
C SER A 106 9.91 -2.68 2.98
N PHE A 107 10.68 -2.76 1.90
CA PHE A 107 12.01 -2.16 1.84
C PHE A 107 12.00 -0.63 1.97
N LEU A 108 10.89 0.07 1.70
CA LEU A 108 10.80 1.52 1.90
C LEU A 108 10.79 1.92 3.37
N SER A 109 10.59 0.99 4.31
CA SER A 109 10.63 1.26 5.75
C SER A 109 11.95 1.89 6.22
N GLN A 110 13.04 1.64 5.50
CA GLN A 110 14.38 2.19 5.79
C GLN A 110 14.79 3.32 4.83
N SER A 111 13.88 3.79 3.98
CA SER A 111 14.17 4.82 2.98
C SER A 111 13.88 6.24 3.50
N SER A 112 14.39 7.24 2.80
CA SER A 112 14.06 8.65 3.04
C SER A 112 12.56 8.95 2.87
N MET A 113 11.80 8.07 2.21
CA MET A 113 10.36 8.19 2.04
C MET A 113 9.63 8.17 3.39
N ILE A 114 10.12 7.38 4.36
CA ILE A 114 9.55 7.34 5.71
C ILE A 114 9.69 8.67 6.44
N ALA A 115 10.80 9.37 6.24
CA ALA A 115 10.97 10.71 6.81
C ALA A 115 9.92 11.70 6.26
N LYS A 116 9.58 11.60 4.96
CA LYS A 116 8.52 12.43 4.35
C LYS A 116 7.14 12.08 4.93
N VAL A 117 6.82 10.80 5.11
CA VAL A 117 5.58 10.35 5.75
C VAL A 117 5.51 10.80 7.22
N ALA A 118 6.60 10.67 7.97
CA ALA A 118 6.68 11.12 9.35
C ALA A 118 6.51 12.64 9.47
N ASN A 119 7.08 13.42 8.54
CA ASN A 119 6.90 14.87 8.51
C ASN A 119 5.44 15.26 8.20
N PHE A 120 4.76 14.49 7.33
CA PHE A 120 3.33 14.68 7.10
C PHE A 120 2.52 14.44 8.39
N ALA A 121 2.80 13.36 9.12
CA ALA A 121 2.13 13.07 10.40
C ALA A 121 2.34 14.19 11.43
N LYS A 122 3.57 14.72 11.54
CA LYS A 122 3.88 15.86 12.42
C LYS A 122 3.16 17.13 12.01
N LYS A 123 3.03 17.37 10.70
CA LYS A 123 2.36 18.56 10.16
C LYS A 123 0.84 18.52 10.35
N TYR A 124 0.25 17.33 10.38
CA TYR A 124 -1.20 17.14 10.47
C TYR A 124 -1.55 16.16 11.62
N PRO A 125 -1.42 16.59 12.89
CA PRO A 125 -1.54 15.71 14.06
C PRO A 125 -2.94 15.11 14.25
N LYS A 126 -3.98 15.68 13.62
CA LYS A 126 -5.35 15.15 13.65
C LYS A 126 -5.65 14.16 12.53
N VAL A 127 -4.65 13.83 11.69
CA VAL A 127 -4.76 12.81 10.65
C VAL A 127 -4.19 11.49 11.15
N ILE A 128 -4.98 10.44 11.10
CA ILE A 128 -4.56 9.08 11.43
C ILE A 128 -3.96 8.45 10.16
N LEU A 129 -2.71 8.00 10.23
CA LEU A 129 -2.06 7.27 9.17
C LEU A 129 -2.00 5.79 9.51
N ASN A 130 -2.60 4.95 8.68
CA ASN A 130 -2.47 3.50 8.74
C ASN A 130 -1.50 3.06 7.65
N LEU A 131 -0.32 2.61 8.05
CA LEU A 131 0.75 2.20 7.14
C LEU A 131 0.82 0.68 7.07
N THR A 132 0.61 0.12 5.89
CA THR A 132 0.78 -1.31 5.62
C THR A 132 2.04 -1.51 4.78
N PHE A 133 3.03 -2.21 5.32
CA PHE A 133 4.25 -2.58 4.60
C PHE A 133 4.08 -3.97 4.00
N THR A 134 4.10 -4.07 2.67
CA THR A 134 3.94 -5.34 1.97
C THR A 134 4.59 -5.30 0.58
N ASP A 135 5.28 -6.37 0.21
CA ASP A 135 5.83 -6.53 -1.13
C ASP A 135 4.86 -7.26 -2.08
N ASN A 136 3.68 -7.64 -1.58
CA ASN A 136 2.61 -8.17 -2.41
C ASN A 136 1.83 -7.03 -3.08
N ARG A 137 1.39 -7.27 -4.31
CA ARG A 137 0.47 -6.36 -4.99
C ARG A 137 -0.94 -6.56 -4.44
N GLU A 138 -1.44 -5.55 -3.75
CA GLU A 138 -2.79 -5.53 -3.22
C GLU A 138 -3.71 -4.72 -4.13
N ASN A 139 -4.97 -5.13 -4.23
CA ASN A 139 -6.00 -4.34 -4.90
C ASN A 139 -6.34 -3.12 -4.02
N ILE A 140 -6.02 -1.94 -4.53
CA ILE A 140 -6.17 -0.66 -3.80
C ILE A 140 -7.64 -0.41 -3.44
N ILE A 141 -8.55 -0.71 -4.36
CA ILE A 141 -9.98 -0.43 -4.17
C ILE A 141 -10.59 -1.41 -3.16
N GLU A 142 -10.36 -2.70 -3.33
CA GLU A 142 -10.89 -3.74 -2.43
C GLU A 142 -10.39 -3.61 -0.99
N LYS A 143 -9.13 -3.17 -0.83
CA LYS A 143 -8.50 -3.01 0.49
C LYS A 143 -8.74 -1.64 1.12
N GLY A 144 -9.45 -0.73 0.44
CA GLY A 144 -9.69 0.62 0.94
C GLY A 144 -8.40 1.42 1.12
N ILE A 145 -7.42 1.21 0.24
CA ILE A 145 -6.14 1.91 0.28
C ILE A 145 -6.28 3.26 -0.44
N ASP A 146 -5.99 4.35 0.27
CA ASP A 146 -6.09 5.71 -0.27
C ASP A 146 -4.90 6.08 -1.14
N LEU A 147 -3.72 5.56 -0.79
CA LEU A 147 -2.47 5.75 -1.52
C LEU A 147 -1.59 4.51 -1.42
N ALA A 148 -1.11 4.03 -2.54
CA ALA A 148 -0.10 2.99 -2.57
C ALA A 148 1.20 3.50 -3.20
N LEU A 149 2.34 3.17 -2.61
CA LEU A 149 3.63 3.24 -3.28
C LEU A 149 3.88 1.88 -3.96
N ARG A 150 4.32 1.91 -5.20
CA ARG A 150 4.55 0.69 -6.00
C ARG A 150 5.91 0.77 -6.69
N ALA A 151 6.69 -0.28 -6.54
CA ALA A 151 7.97 -0.44 -7.24
C ALA A 151 7.81 -1.39 -8.44
N GLY A 152 8.46 -1.06 -9.54
CA GLY A 152 8.39 -1.80 -10.79
C GLY A 152 7.33 -1.28 -11.77
N PRO A 153 7.18 -1.94 -12.92
CA PRO A 153 6.22 -1.53 -13.93
C PRO A 153 4.79 -1.60 -13.39
N LEU A 154 4.00 -0.62 -13.76
CA LEU A 154 2.57 -0.60 -13.44
C LEU A 154 1.82 -1.41 -14.51
N GLU A 155 0.81 -2.14 -14.07
CA GLU A 155 -0.17 -2.76 -14.98
C GLU A 155 -1.21 -1.72 -15.41
N ASP A 156 -1.75 -1.89 -16.61
CA ASP A 156 -2.84 -1.05 -17.09
C ASP A 156 -4.04 -1.14 -16.14
N SER A 157 -4.45 -0.01 -15.65
CA SER A 157 -5.57 0.09 -14.71
C SER A 157 -6.20 1.49 -14.78
N ASN A 158 -7.42 1.62 -14.26
CA ASN A 158 -8.08 2.92 -14.12
C ASN A 158 -7.51 3.78 -12.97
N LEU A 159 -6.45 3.34 -12.30
CA LEU A 159 -5.82 4.08 -11.22
C LEU A 159 -4.99 5.24 -11.75
N LYS A 160 -4.91 6.31 -10.99
CA LYS A 160 -3.96 7.39 -11.26
C LYS A 160 -2.60 7.06 -10.67
N SER A 161 -1.54 7.43 -11.36
CA SER A 161 -0.19 7.25 -10.91
C SER A 161 0.65 8.51 -11.09
N LYS A 162 1.70 8.63 -10.29
CA LYS A 162 2.74 9.65 -10.43
C LYS A 162 4.09 9.01 -10.14
N SER A 163 5.07 9.25 -11.01
CA SER A 163 6.44 8.80 -10.77
C SER A 163 7.05 9.56 -9.58
N LEU A 164 7.72 8.82 -8.70
CA LEU A 164 8.51 9.32 -7.58
C LEU A 164 10.01 9.12 -7.81
N GLY A 165 10.40 8.76 -9.03
CA GLY A 165 11.78 8.50 -9.41
C GLY A 165 12.11 7.01 -9.52
N ASN A 166 13.39 6.70 -9.41
CA ASN A 166 13.92 5.35 -9.56
C ASN A 166 14.71 4.93 -8.32
N ILE A 167 14.57 3.66 -7.96
CA ILE A 167 15.33 3.04 -6.87
C ILE A 167 16.53 2.34 -7.47
N LYS A 168 17.71 2.84 -7.17
CA LYS A 168 18.98 2.18 -7.53
C LYS A 168 19.13 0.90 -6.73
N ARG A 169 19.68 -0.12 -7.37
CA ARG A 169 19.91 -1.44 -6.79
C ARG A 169 21.39 -1.83 -6.87
N THR A 170 21.79 -2.65 -5.91
CA THR A 170 23.16 -3.16 -5.80
C THR A 170 23.12 -4.68 -5.74
N LEU A 171 24.01 -5.34 -6.49
CA LEU A 171 24.23 -6.78 -6.40
C LEU A 171 25.14 -7.07 -5.22
N VAL A 172 24.67 -7.92 -4.31
CA VAL A 172 25.37 -8.21 -3.05
C VAL A 172 25.36 -9.69 -2.72
N CYS A 173 26.35 -10.10 -1.91
CA CYS A 173 26.34 -11.38 -1.18
C CYS A 173 27.12 -11.23 0.13
N SER A 174 27.08 -12.25 0.98
CA SER A 174 27.93 -12.28 2.19
C SER A 174 29.40 -12.51 1.83
N PRO A 175 30.35 -12.07 2.70
CA PRO A 175 31.77 -12.39 2.52
C PRO A 175 32.06 -13.90 2.48
N GLU A 176 31.34 -14.69 3.25
CA GLU A 176 31.48 -16.15 3.24
C GLU A 176 31.09 -16.75 1.92
N PHE A 177 29.91 -16.39 1.37
CA PHE A 177 29.46 -16.86 0.08
C PHE A 177 30.42 -16.43 -1.04
N TYR A 178 30.94 -15.19 -0.99
CA TYR A 178 31.88 -14.69 -1.98
C TYR A 178 33.18 -15.50 -2.04
N LYS A 179 33.71 -15.91 -0.86
CA LYS A 179 34.95 -16.72 -0.75
C LYS A 179 34.82 -18.13 -1.32
N LEU A 180 33.61 -18.67 -1.43
CA LEU A 180 33.37 -19.99 -1.99
C LEU A 180 33.47 -20.01 -3.53
N HIS A 181 33.54 -18.87 -4.15
CA HIS A 181 33.51 -18.72 -5.59
C HIS A 181 34.78 -18.02 -6.12
N LYS A 182 35.12 -18.30 -7.39
CA LYS A 182 36.17 -17.55 -8.07
C LYS A 182 35.73 -16.09 -8.19
N LYS A 183 36.66 -15.14 -7.97
CA LYS A 183 36.39 -13.71 -8.08
C LYS A 183 35.83 -13.38 -9.47
N PRO A 184 34.63 -12.82 -9.57
CA PRO A 184 34.01 -12.52 -10.85
C PRO A 184 34.63 -11.26 -11.46
N ILE A 185 34.76 -11.23 -12.78
CA ILE A 185 35.30 -10.11 -13.57
C ILE A 185 34.18 -9.48 -14.39
N VAL A 186 33.32 -10.30 -14.97
CA VAL A 186 32.16 -9.89 -15.77
C VAL A 186 30.88 -10.44 -15.16
N ILE A 187 29.75 -9.91 -15.58
CA ILE A 187 28.47 -10.27 -14.96
C ILE A 187 28.04 -11.70 -15.28
N GLU A 188 28.49 -12.25 -16.37
CA GLU A 188 28.24 -13.64 -16.75
C GLU A 188 28.86 -14.65 -15.78
N ASP A 189 29.95 -14.27 -15.09
CA ASP A 189 30.62 -15.13 -14.12
C ASP A 189 29.70 -15.53 -12.95
N VAL A 190 28.69 -14.70 -12.65
CA VAL A 190 27.74 -14.95 -11.54
C VAL A 190 26.48 -15.69 -11.97
N THR A 191 26.35 -16.08 -13.22
CA THR A 191 25.20 -16.86 -13.71
C THR A 191 25.12 -18.25 -13.09
N SER A 192 26.28 -18.84 -12.78
CA SER A 192 26.40 -20.15 -12.14
C SER A 192 26.21 -20.12 -10.63
N TRP A 193 26.20 -18.93 -10.03
CA TRP A 193 26.02 -18.78 -8.59
C TRP A 193 24.54 -18.89 -8.22
N TYR A 194 24.24 -19.35 -7.01
CA TYR A 194 22.86 -19.35 -6.52
C TYR A 194 22.42 -17.94 -6.13
N TRP A 195 21.18 -17.64 -6.46
CA TRP A 195 20.53 -16.39 -6.12
C TRP A 195 19.36 -16.60 -5.16
N ILE A 196 19.02 -15.57 -4.42
CA ILE A 196 17.80 -15.52 -3.64
C ILE A 196 16.76 -14.79 -4.50
N LYS A 197 15.69 -15.48 -4.84
CA LYS A 197 14.62 -14.96 -5.72
C LYS A 197 13.54 -14.27 -4.93
N LEU A 198 13.10 -13.11 -5.41
CA LEU A 198 11.86 -12.51 -4.96
C LEU A 198 10.69 -13.12 -5.76
N LYS A 199 9.69 -13.69 -5.06
CA LYS A 199 8.57 -14.45 -5.66
C LYS A 199 7.84 -13.68 -6.77
N GLN A 200 7.68 -12.36 -6.58
CA GLN A 200 6.95 -11.47 -7.48
C GLN A 200 7.70 -11.11 -8.77
N LEU A 201 8.98 -11.46 -8.86
CA LEU A 201 9.84 -11.12 -9.99
C LEU A 201 10.28 -12.38 -10.76
N SER A 202 10.63 -12.19 -12.03
CA SER A 202 11.26 -13.22 -12.84
C SER A 202 12.65 -13.58 -12.31
N ASN A 203 13.25 -14.66 -12.83
CA ASN A 203 14.64 -15.01 -12.58
C ASN A 203 15.61 -14.36 -13.59
N ILE A 204 15.20 -13.25 -14.19
CA ILE A 204 16.04 -12.43 -15.08
C ILE A 204 16.36 -11.12 -14.36
N ARG A 205 17.59 -10.68 -14.51
CA ARG A 205 18.04 -9.34 -14.07
C ARG A 205 18.82 -8.66 -15.17
N THR A 206 18.42 -7.44 -15.47
CA THR A 206 19.10 -6.57 -16.41
C THR A 206 20.20 -5.81 -15.70
N PHE A 207 21.38 -5.83 -16.28
CA PHE A 207 22.55 -5.07 -15.85
C PHE A 207 23.00 -4.12 -16.93
N CYS A 208 23.51 -2.98 -16.52
CA CYS A 208 24.13 -2.00 -17.37
C CYS A 208 25.65 -2.05 -17.19
N ALA A 209 26.36 -2.30 -18.25
CA ALA A 209 27.83 -2.31 -18.29
C ALA A 209 28.42 -0.88 -18.23
N PRO A 210 29.73 -0.73 -17.96
CA PRO A 210 30.40 0.57 -17.97
C PRO A 210 30.29 1.33 -19.30
N ASP A 211 30.19 0.63 -20.43
CA ASP A 211 29.97 1.19 -21.78
C ASP A 211 28.50 1.53 -22.07
N LYS A 212 27.61 1.38 -21.07
CA LYS A 212 26.14 1.58 -21.14
C LYS A 212 25.39 0.53 -21.96
N SER A 213 26.02 -0.53 -22.42
CA SER A 213 25.30 -1.69 -22.96
C SER A 213 24.51 -2.38 -21.85
N THR A 214 23.41 -3.02 -22.21
CA THR A 214 22.56 -3.75 -21.26
C THR A 214 22.64 -5.25 -21.52
N LEU A 215 22.68 -6.03 -20.45
CA LEU A 215 22.73 -7.49 -20.51
C LEU A 215 21.74 -8.10 -19.54
N ASP A 216 20.93 -9.03 -20.03
CA ASP A 216 20.00 -9.80 -19.23
C ASP A 216 20.66 -11.08 -18.74
N ILE A 217 20.69 -11.25 -17.43
CA ILE A 217 21.21 -12.45 -16.77
C ILE A 217 20.05 -13.29 -16.26
N THR A 218 19.96 -14.51 -16.76
CA THR A 218 19.09 -15.55 -16.19
C THR A 218 19.87 -16.29 -15.12
N PHE A 219 19.30 -16.43 -13.93
CA PHE A 219 19.98 -17.03 -12.79
C PHE A 219 19.19 -18.22 -12.20
N ASN A 220 19.94 -19.14 -11.58
CA ASN A 220 19.40 -20.20 -10.76
C ASN A 220 19.18 -19.73 -9.32
N HIS A 221 18.17 -20.26 -8.65
CA HIS A 221 17.88 -19.90 -7.27
C HIS A 221 17.62 -21.14 -6.43
N GLN A 222 18.07 -21.08 -5.20
CA GLN A 222 17.82 -22.13 -4.20
C GLN A 222 16.70 -21.70 -3.24
N VAL A 223 16.56 -20.40 -2.98
CA VAL A 223 15.58 -19.84 -2.05
C VAL A 223 14.71 -18.82 -2.76
N THR A 224 13.41 -18.92 -2.53
CA THR A 224 12.41 -17.92 -2.95
C THR A 224 11.75 -17.30 -1.73
N VAL A 225 11.71 -15.97 -1.68
CA VAL A 225 11.05 -15.19 -0.63
C VAL A 225 10.02 -14.25 -1.22
N ASN A 226 9.09 -13.77 -0.43
CA ASN A 226 8.10 -12.76 -0.82
C ASN A 226 8.35 -11.38 -0.18
N SER A 227 9.47 -11.23 0.54
CA SER A 227 9.88 -10.00 1.21
C SER A 227 11.33 -9.66 0.87
N VAL A 228 11.57 -8.39 0.51
CA VAL A 228 12.93 -7.88 0.25
C VAL A 228 13.77 -7.87 1.53
N ASP A 229 13.16 -7.59 2.68
CA ASP A 229 13.86 -7.61 3.96
C ASP A 229 14.30 -9.03 4.33
N ALA A 230 13.43 -10.03 4.12
CA ALA A 230 13.81 -11.44 4.27
C ALA A 230 14.93 -11.85 3.30
N MET A 231 14.87 -11.39 2.04
CA MET A 231 15.95 -11.61 1.07
C MET A 231 17.28 -11.05 1.56
N SER A 232 17.29 -9.84 2.13
CA SER A 232 18.47 -9.22 2.72
C SER A 232 19.04 -10.03 3.88
N GLN A 233 18.19 -10.49 4.81
CA GLN A 233 18.62 -11.29 5.95
C GLN A 233 19.23 -12.64 5.52
N ILE A 234 18.58 -13.35 4.61
CA ILE A 234 19.06 -14.64 4.09
C ILE A 234 20.37 -14.46 3.31
N CYS A 235 20.51 -13.38 2.56
CA CYS A 235 21.75 -13.04 1.86
C CYS A 235 22.93 -12.87 2.82
N GLN A 236 22.72 -12.22 3.96
CA GLN A 236 23.74 -12.06 5.02
C GLN A 236 24.18 -13.40 5.63
N GLN A 237 23.34 -14.44 5.58
CA GLN A 237 23.66 -15.79 6.05
C GLN A 237 24.44 -16.65 5.01
N GLY A 238 24.82 -16.07 3.88
CA GLY A 238 25.67 -16.78 2.90
C GLY A 238 24.94 -17.75 1.99
N VAL A 239 23.65 -17.58 1.79
CA VAL A 239 22.85 -18.52 0.96
C VAL A 239 22.98 -18.21 -0.54
N GLY A 240 23.26 -16.95 -0.93
CA GLY A 240 23.33 -16.61 -2.34
C GLY A 240 23.43 -15.11 -2.60
N LEU A 241 23.40 -14.77 -3.88
CA LEU A 241 23.34 -13.40 -4.38
C LEU A 241 21.94 -12.79 -4.19
N ALA A 242 21.90 -11.50 -3.93
CA ALA A 242 20.67 -10.72 -3.89
C ALA A 242 20.86 -9.35 -4.56
N THR A 243 19.76 -8.78 -5.07
CA THR A 243 19.73 -7.38 -5.51
C THR A 243 18.93 -6.57 -4.50
N LEU A 244 19.59 -5.70 -3.74
CA LEU A 244 18.98 -4.84 -2.72
C LEU A 244 18.95 -3.39 -3.19
N ALA A 245 18.05 -2.58 -2.61
CA ALA A 245 18.12 -1.15 -2.80
C ALA A 245 19.47 -0.61 -2.29
N GLU A 246 20.05 0.34 -2.99
CA GLU A 246 21.39 0.86 -2.68
C GLU A 246 21.50 1.36 -1.23
N TYR A 247 20.47 2.06 -0.74
CA TYR A 247 20.45 2.56 0.64
C TYR A 247 20.40 1.44 1.69
N GLN A 248 19.73 0.29 1.41
CA GLN A 248 19.74 -0.87 2.29
C GLN A 248 21.10 -1.59 2.29
N ALA A 249 21.70 -1.70 1.11
CA ALA A 249 23.00 -2.36 0.96
C ALA A 249 24.15 -1.54 1.56
N LYS A 250 24.09 -0.22 1.51
CA LYS A 250 25.15 0.70 1.93
C LYS A 250 25.68 0.42 3.33
N ASP A 251 24.80 0.38 4.31
CA ASP A 251 25.20 0.19 5.70
C ASP A 251 25.69 -1.25 5.96
N LEU A 252 25.09 -2.23 5.28
CA LEU A 252 25.51 -3.63 5.39
C LEU A 252 26.89 -3.86 4.76
N ILE A 253 27.20 -3.17 3.67
CA ILE A 253 28.53 -3.20 3.04
C ILE A 253 29.55 -2.49 3.94
N ALA A 254 29.22 -1.30 4.45
CA ALA A 254 30.11 -0.55 5.32
C ALA A 254 30.48 -1.32 6.61
N ASN A 255 29.54 -2.10 7.14
CA ASN A 255 29.73 -2.93 8.31
C ASN A 255 30.33 -4.33 8.01
N GLY A 256 30.71 -4.60 6.76
CA GLY A 256 31.30 -5.87 6.34
C GLY A 256 30.36 -7.07 6.34
N LYS A 257 29.05 -6.86 6.48
CA LYS A 257 28.04 -7.94 6.44
C LYS A 257 27.76 -8.41 5.02
N LEU A 258 27.89 -7.51 4.04
CA LEU A 258 27.74 -7.80 2.63
C LEU A 258 28.91 -7.24 1.83
N ILE A 259 29.12 -7.80 0.64
CA ILE A 259 30.08 -7.35 -0.37
C ILE A 259 29.27 -6.85 -1.56
N HIS A 260 29.66 -5.71 -2.14
CA HIS A 260 29.20 -5.25 -3.44
C HIS A 260 29.89 -6.09 -4.53
N VAL A 261 29.13 -6.93 -5.20
CA VAL A 261 29.64 -7.82 -6.25
C VAL A 261 29.63 -7.04 -7.57
N LEU A 262 30.76 -7.00 -8.27
CA LEU A 262 30.92 -6.32 -9.57
C LEU A 262 30.44 -4.84 -9.54
N PRO A 263 31.03 -3.98 -8.73
CA PRO A 263 30.56 -2.60 -8.55
C PRO A 263 30.56 -1.75 -9.83
N GLN A 264 31.29 -2.18 -10.86
CA GLN A 264 31.29 -1.55 -12.18
C GLN A 264 30.02 -1.85 -13.01
N TRP A 265 29.23 -2.88 -12.63
CA TRP A 265 27.98 -3.24 -13.25
C TRP A 265 26.80 -2.70 -12.45
N GLN A 266 25.96 -1.91 -13.10
CA GLN A 266 24.79 -1.35 -12.44
C GLN A 266 23.58 -2.24 -12.68
N VAL A 267 22.90 -2.66 -11.62
CA VAL A 267 21.60 -3.30 -11.75
C VAL A 267 20.58 -2.29 -12.25
N GLU A 268 19.77 -2.65 -13.23
CA GLU A 268 18.70 -1.79 -13.73
C GLU A 268 17.87 -1.23 -12.58
N PRO A 269 17.70 0.09 -12.46
CA PRO A 269 16.92 0.69 -11.38
C PRO A 269 15.44 0.35 -11.52
N ILE A 270 14.73 0.31 -10.38
CA ILE A 270 13.29 0.05 -10.36
C ILE A 270 12.55 1.39 -10.29
N PRO A 271 11.60 1.69 -11.20
CA PRO A 271 10.76 2.85 -11.06
C PRO A 271 9.88 2.75 -9.81
N LEU A 272 9.71 3.87 -9.11
CA LEU A 272 8.82 4.00 -7.97
C LEU A 272 7.67 4.94 -8.33
N TYR A 273 6.47 4.52 -8.05
CA TYR A 273 5.25 5.28 -8.31
C TYR A 273 4.41 5.42 -7.05
N SER A 274 3.73 6.53 -6.93
CA SER A 274 2.52 6.65 -6.12
C SER A 274 1.30 6.31 -6.98
N VAL A 275 0.35 5.55 -6.42
CA VAL A 275 -0.85 5.06 -7.13
C VAL A 275 -2.07 5.27 -6.24
N TRP A 276 -3.17 5.79 -6.80
CA TRP A 276 -4.40 6.08 -6.07
C TRP A 276 -5.64 6.00 -6.97
N ALA A 277 -6.82 5.94 -6.37
CA ALA A 277 -8.09 5.90 -7.10
C ALA A 277 -8.35 7.19 -7.91
N PRO A 278 -8.99 7.13 -9.09
CA PRO A 278 -9.17 8.29 -9.99
C PRO A 278 -10.03 9.40 -9.38
N ASN A 279 -10.95 9.07 -8.47
CA ASN A 279 -11.96 9.98 -7.93
C ASN A 279 -11.50 10.79 -6.70
N VAL A 280 -10.19 10.82 -6.42
CA VAL A 280 -9.64 11.55 -5.29
C VAL A 280 -9.69 13.06 -5.54
N ALA A 281 -10.41 13.79 -4.68
CA ALA A 281 -10.54 15.24 -4.77
C ALA A 281 -9.19 15.96 -4.60
N GLN A 282 -9.03 17.12 -5.25
CA GLN A 282 -7.78 17.90 -5.23
C GLN A 282 -7.39 18.37 -3.82
N SER A 283 -8.38 18.67 -2.96
CA SER A 283 -8.18 19.09 -1.57
C SER A 283 -8.05 17.94 -0.58
N SER A 284 -8.08 16.68 -1.04
CA SER A 284 -8.05 15.50 -0.18
C SER A 284 -6.74 15.35 0.59
N LEU A 285 -6.78 14.60 1.70
CA LEU A 285 -5.58 14.20 2.45
C LEU A 285 -4.58 13.45 1.58
N THR A 286 -5.06 12.60 0.66
CA THR A 286 -4.23 11.87 -0.31
C THR A 286 -3.40 12.84 -1.17
N LYS A 287 -4.01 13.91 -1.69
CA LYS A 287 -3.31 14.93 -2.50
C LYS A 287 -2.30 15.74 -1.69
N ARG A 288 -2.63 16.05 -0.43
CA ARG A 288 -1.72 16.72 0.50
C ARG A 288 -0.49 15.85 0.81
N LEU A 289 -0.71 14.54 1.02
CA LEU A 289 0.39 13.61 1.22
C LEU A 289 1.24 13.46 -0.05
N LEU A 290 0.64 13.30 -1.22
CA LEU A 290 1.35 13.26 -2.51
C LEU A 290 2.29 14.46 -2.69
N ALA A 291 1.84 15.66 -2.34
CA ALA A 291 2.67 16.87 -2.40
C ALA A 291 3.83 16.88 -1.39
N CYS A 292 3.77 16.06 -0.35
CA CYS A 292 4.88 15.88 0.61
C CYS A 292 5.85 14.77 0.17
N LEU A 293 5.43 13.87 -0.71
CA LEU A 293 6.26 12.78 -1.22
C LEU A 293 7.14 13.21 -2.41
N ASP A 294 6.83 14.32 -3.03
CA ASP A 294 7.64 14.98 -4.08
C ASP A 294 8.94 15.58 -3.51
#